data_480cb985e05be43276c859eb2edd496a
#
_entry.id   480cb985e05be43276c859eb2edd496a
#
_cell.length_a   1.000
_cell.length_b   1.000
_cell.length_c   1.000
_cell.angle_alpha   90.00
_cell.angle_beta   90.00
_cell.angle_gamma   90.00
#
_symmetry.space_group_name_H-M   'P 1'
#
loop_
_entity.id
_entity.type
_entity.pdbx_description
1 polymer ?
#
loop_
_entity_poly.entity_id
_entity_poly.type
_entity_poly.pdbx_seq_one_letter_code
_entity_poly.pdbx_strand_id
1 'polypeptide(L)'
;DWVLERIVAGLPVSSADIAGMGVGGLLKEIPSRPQPREAAIPARPKVSALLLAAGSSSRMRGADKLMELVDDIPLLRLSAEVLLASQVDEVIVVLRPDDPRRLAALDGLKVRVIENPQATEGMGASIRAGIAAVASDAGALLVALADMPDIAANDVDALIVAYDVEDGREIIR
;
A
#
# COMPACT_ATOMS: atom_id res chain seq x y z
N ASP A 1 49.24 2.17 15.33
CA ASP A 1 49.84 2.26 14.01
C ASP A 1 49.03 3.25 13.17
N TRP A 2 49.62 4.34 12.73
CA TRP A 2 49.00 5.48 12.06
C TRP A 2 48.16 5.07 10.82
N VAL A 3 48.57 4.05 10.06
CA VAL A 3 47.86 3.58 8.87
C VAL A 3 46.58 2.85 9.26
N LEU A 4 46.60 2.02 10.29
CA LEU A 4 45.46 1.30 10.80
C LEU A 4 44.38 2.25 11.35
N GLU A 5 44.79 3.30 12.08
CA GLU A 5 43.87 4.31 12.57
C GLU A 5 43.13 5.04 11.43
N ARG A 6 43.80 5.33 10.32
CA ARG A 6 43.16 5.95 9.15
C ARG A 6 42.21 5.01 8.44
N ILE A 7 42.53 3.73 8.31
CA ILE A 7 41.63 2.73 7.70
C ILE A 7 40.37 2.55 8.56
N VAL A 8 40.52 2.45 9.88
CA VAL A 8 39.37 2.34 10.81
C VAL A 8 38.47 3.59 10.78
N ALA A 9 39.12 4.77 10.63
CA ALA A 9 38.39 6.05 10.49
C ALA A 9 37.77 6.29 9.09
N GLY A 10 37.99 5.39 8.11
CA GLY A 10 37.49 5.56 6.74
C GLY A 10 38.21 6.69 5.96
N LEU A 11 39.37 7.11 6.39
CA LEU A 11 40.14 8.17 5.75
C LEU A 11 41.00 7.61 4.58
N PRO A 12 41.25 8.40 3.53
CA PRO A 12 42.05 7.94 2.39
C PRO A 12 43.46 7.60 2.79
N VAL A 13 43.93 6.44 2.35
CA VAL A 13 45.29 5.93 2.53
C VAL A 13 45.94 5.73 1.16
N SER A 14 47.14 6.21 0.94
CA SER A 14 47.84 6.06 -0.34
C SER A 14 48.54 4.69 -0.44
N SER A 15 48.83 4.25 -1.66
CA SER A 15 49.57 3.02 -1.92
C SER A 15 50.97 3.07 -1.30
N ALA A 16 51.56 4.26 -1.13
CA ALA A 16 52.87 4.45 -0.50
C ALA A 16 52.81 4.20 1.02
N ASP A 17 51.71 4.51 1.65
CA ASP A 17 51.48 4.29 3.10
C ASP A 17 51.40 2.79 3.42
N ILE A 18 50.92 1.98 2.46
CA ILE A 18 50.77 0.52 2.61
C ILE A 18 52.07 -0.23 2.30
N ALA A 19 52.90 0.29 1.41
CA ALA A 19 54.13 -0.39 0.94
C ALA A 19 55.20 -0.62 2.03
N GLY A 20 55.12 0.11 3.14
CA GLY A 20 56.03 -0.05 4.28
C GLY A 20 55.62 -1.09 5.32
N MET A 21 54.42 -1.64 5.21
CA MET A 21 53.87 -2.63 6.14
C MET A 21 53.97 -4.04 5.54
N GLY A 22 54.73 -4.91 6.18
CA GLY A 22 54.81 -6.31 5.76
C GLY A 22 53.45 -6.97 5.76
N VAL A 23 53.05 -7.50 4.60
CA VAL A 23 51.71 -8.05 4.32
C VAL A 23 51.24 -9.13 5.32
N GLY A 24 52.19 -9.79 6.02
CA GLY A 24 51.92 -10.87 6.99
C GLY A 24 51.33 -10.41 8.32
N GLY A 25 51.52 -9.14 8.71
CA GLY A 25 51.00 -8.58 9.96
C GLY A 25 49.57 -8.05 9.81
N LEU A 26 49.26 -7.50 8.64
CA LEU A 26 47.97 -6.84 8.37
C LEU A 26 46.78 -7.80 8.38
N LEU A 27 46.98 -9.05 7.96
CA LEU A 27 45.89 -10.03 7.82
C LEU A 27 45.47 -10.67 9.15
N LYS A 28 46.24 -10.51 10.23
CA LYS A 28 45.91 -11.07 11.54
C LYS A 28 45.10 -10.14 12.45
N GLU A 29 45.06 -8.86 12.15
CA GLU A 29 44.45 -7.85 13.02
C GLU A 29 43.27 -7.08 12.40
N ILE A 30 42.86 -7.41 11.16
CA ILE A 30 41.61 -6.85 10.63
C ILE A 30 40.48 -7.55 11.38
N PRO A 31 39.80 -6.89 12.35
CA PRO A 31 38.58 -7.44 12.89
C PRO A 31 37.64 -7.66 11.68
N SER A 32 37.10 -8.86 11.56
CA SER A 32 36.10 -9.15 10.53
C SER A 32 35.11 -7.98 10.53
N ARG A 33 35.13 -7.20 9.44
CA ARG A 33 34.20 -6.08 9.24
C ARG A 33 32.84 -6.62 9.64
N PRO A 34 32.14 -6.01 10.62
CA PRO A 34 30.78 -6.42 10.89
C PRO A 34 30.10 -6.35 9.53
N GLN A 35 29.71 -7.50 9.02
CA GLN A 35 28.90 -7.53 7.81
C GLN A 35 27.77 -6.55 8.08
N PRO A 36 27.48 -5.59 7.17
CA PRO A 36 26.29 -4.80 7.32
C PRO A 36 25.22 -5.83 7.63
N ARG A 37 24.66 -5.79 8.83
CA ARG A 37 23.39 -6.47 9.06
C ARG A 37 22.57 -5.93 7.90
N GLU A 38 22.25 -6.81 6.96
CA GLU A 38 21.22 -6.54 5.99
C GLU A 38 20.06 -6.11 6.88
N ALA A 39 19.91 -4.79 7.00
CA ALA A 39 18.79 -4.22 7.73
C ALA A 39 17.62 -4.82 6.97
N ALA A 40 16.94 -5.76 7.58
CA ALA A 40 15.75 -6.35 6.98
C ALA A 40 14.94 -5.12 6.61
N ILE A 41 14.76 -4.90 5.30
CA ILE A 41 13.88 -3.86 4.80
C ILE A 41 12.59 -4.11 5.58
N PRO A 42 12.12 -3.19 6.43
CA PRO A 42 10.95 -3.45 7.23
C PRO A 42 9.88 -3.91 6.25
N ALA A 43 9.38 -5.12 6.45
CA ALA A 43 8.40 -5.70 5.54
C ALA A 43 7.25 -4.69 5.51
N ARG A 44 6.98 -4.11 4.33
CA ARG A 44 5.89 -3.16 4.22
C ARG A 44 4.62 -3.81 4.78
N PRO A 45 3.79 -3.07 5.50
CA PRO A 45 2.57 -3.64 6.05
C PRO A 45 1.68 -4.14 4.92
N LYS A 46 0.96 -5.23 5.15
CA LYS A 46 -0.12 -5.63 4.26
C LYS A 46 -1.20 -4.54 4.26
N VAL A 47 -1.54 -4.04 3.10
CA VAL A 47 -2.54 -3.00 2.91
C VAL A 47 -3.80 -3.60 2.30
N SER A 48 -4.91 -3.57 3.02
CA SER A 48 -6.23 -3.87 2.47
C SER A 48 -6.89 -2.58 1.99
N ALA A 49 -7.38 -2.55 0.74
CA ALA A 49 -8.16 -1.44 0.22
C ALA A 49 -9.65 -1.74 0.33
N LEU A 50 -10.41 -0.79 0.88
CA LEU A 50 -11.85 -0.85 1.01
C LEU A 50 -12.48 0.14 0.03
N LEU A 51 -13.09 -0.36 -1.04
CA LEU A 51 -13.80 0.44 -2.02
C LEU A 51 -15.28 0.56 -1.63
N LEU A 52 -15.71 1.76 -1.23
CA LEU A 52 -17.07 2.02 -0.82
C LEU A 52 -17.95 2.28 -2.04
N ALA A 53 -18.83 1.34 -2.33
CA ALA A 53 -19.74 1.35 -3.48
C ALA A 53 -21.19 1.00 -3.11
N ALA A 54 -21.56 1.12 -1.82
CA ALA A 54 -22.92 0.81 -1.34
C ALA A 54 -23.86 2.03 -1.34
N GLY A 55 -23.35 3.22 -1.70
CA GLY A 55 -24.14 4.45 -1.70
C GLY A 55 -25.34 4.39 -2.68
N SER A 56 -26.48 4.96 -2.24
CA SER A 56 -27.62 5.19 -3.12
C SER A 56 -27.39 6.47 -3.90
N SER A 57 -27.34 6.42 -5.23
CA SER A 57 -27.23 7.58 -6.13
C SER A 57 -28.49 8.48 -6.12
N SER A 58 -29.18 8.58 -4.98
CA SER A 58 -30.49 9.22 -4.81
C SER A 58 -30.56 10.70 -5.22
N ARG A 59 -29.41 11.39 -5.29
CA ARG A 59 -29.34 12.81 -5.65
C ARG A 59 -29.38 13.07 -7.17
N MET A 60 -29.21 12.05 -8.01
CA MET A 60 -29.07 12.14 -9.47
C MET A 60 -30.32 11.62 -10.18
N ARG A 61 -31.54 12.02 -9.81
CA ARG A 61 -32.80 11.71 -10.54
C ARG A 61 -32.91 10.24 -11.01
N GLY A 62 -32.40 9.28 -10.25
CA GLY A 62 -32.50 7.84 -10.56
C GLY A 62 -31.36 7.26 -11.41
N ALA A 63 -30.38 8.05 -11.88
CA ALA A 63 -29.18 7.52 -12.54
C ALA A 63 -28.17 6.99 -11.50
N ASP A 64 -27.63 5.80 -11.73
CA ASP A 64 -26.56 5.23 -10.90
C ASP A 64 -25.20 5.74 -11.37
N LYS A 65 -24.65 6.76 -10.68
CA LYS A 65 -23.37 7.37 -11.02
C LYS A 65 -22.23 6.35 -11.15
N LEU A 66 -22.23 5.29 -10.34
CA LEU A 66 -21.19 4.27 -10.39
C LEU A 66 -21.27 3.38 -11.63
N MET A 67 -22.40 3.41 -12.33
CA MET A 67 -22.63 2.70 -13.58
C MET A 67 -22.54 3.63 -14.80
N GLU A 68 -22.23 4.92 -14.61
CA GLU A 68 -21.90 5.82 -15.72
C GLU A 68 -20.59 5.35 -16.37
N LEU A 69 -20.56 5.46 -17.71
CA LEU A 69 -19.40 5.02 -18.49
C LEU A 69 -18.38 6.16 -18.61
N VAL A 70 -17.15 5.84 -18.31
CA VAL A 70 -15.96 6.64 -18.60
C VAL A 70 -15.14 5.79 -19.55
N ASP A 71 -14.89 6.28 -20.77
CA ASP A 71 -14.21 5.52 -21.83
C ASP A 71 -14.82 4.09 -22.04
N ASP A 72 -16.15 4.02 -22.09
CA ASP A 72 -16.94 2.79 -22.25
C ASP A 72 -16.83 1.78 -21.09
N ILE A 73 -16.24 2.16 -19.95
CA ILE A 73 -16.10 1.32 -18.76
C ILE A 73 -16.89 1.91 -17.60
N PRO A 74 -17.68 1.12 -16.85
CA PRO A 74 -18.38 1.61 -15.66
C PRO A 74 -17.41 2.22 -14.64
N LEU A 75 -17.77 3.36 -14.06
CA LEU A 75 -16.92 4.06 -13.09
C LEU A 75 -16.53 3.15 -11.89
N LEU A 76 -17.45 2.32 -11.41
CA LEU A 76 -17.15 1.34 -10.36
C LEU A 76 -16.01 0.39 -10.75
N ARG A 77 -16.04 -0.09 -12.00
CA ARG A 77 -15.01 -0.99 -12.51
C ARG A 77 -13.66 -0.29 -12.60
N LEU A 78 -13.61 0.94 -13.15
CA LEU A 78 -12.40 1.74 -13.21
C LEU A 78 -11.80 1.96 -11.83
N SER A 79 -12.62 2.34 -10.84
CA SER A 79 -12.14 2.54 -9.47
C SER A 79 -11.55 1.26 -8.86
N ALA A 80 -12.15 0.10 -9.14
CA ALA A 80 -11.62 -1.18 -8.68
C ALA A 80 -10.31 -1.56 -9.40
N GLU A 81 -10.21 -1.31 -10.71
CA GLU A 81 -9.00 -1.56 -11.50
C GLU A 81 -7.82 -0.67 -11.07
N VAL A 82 -8.07 0.59 -10.71
CA VAL A 82 -7.06 1.50 -10.14
C VAL A 82 -6.47 0.93 -8.85
N LEU A 83 -7.33 0.44 -7.94
CA LEU A 83 -6.85 -0.19 -6.70
C LEU A 83 -6.09 -1.47 -6.98
N LEU A 84 -6.55 -2.30 -7.92
CA LEU A 84 -5.85 -3.54 -8.30
C LEU A 84 -4.51 -3.30 -9.00
N ALA A 85 -4.34 -2.12 -9.64
CA ALA A 85 -3.09 -1.72 -10.28
C ALA A 85 -2.09 -1.09 -9.30
N SER A 86 -2.52 -0.74 -8.09
CA SER A 86 -1.67 -0.17 -7.03
C SER A 86 -1.00 -1.25 -6.17
N GLN A 87 -0.21 -0.83 -5.18
CA GLN A 87 0.51 -1.72 -4.27
C GLN A 87 -0.34 -2.26 -3.10
N VAL A 88 -1.67 -2.27 -3.21
CA VAL A 88 -2.52 -2.91 -2.19
C VAL A 88 -2.45 -4.43 -2.30
N ASP A 89 -2.60 -5.13 -1.19
CA ASP A 89 -2.52 -6.60 -1.16
C ASP A 89 -3.90 -7.25 -1.33
N GLU A 90 -4.98 -6.53 -1.00
CA GLU A 90 -6.36 -6.98 -1.12
C GLU A 90 -7.27 -5.81 -1.47
N VAL A 91 -8.27 -6.05 -2.33
CA VAL A 91 -9.34 -5.09 -2.61
C VAL A 91 -10.68 -5.69 -2.18
N ILE A 92 -11.34 -5.00 -1.23
CA ILE A 92 -12.68 -5.35 -0.74
C ILE A 92 -13.65 -4.29 -1.25
N VAL A 93 -14.66 -4.72 -1.98
CA VAL A 93 -15.72 -3.82 -2.49
C VAL A 93 -16.97 -4.00 -1.65
N VAL A 94 -17.44 -2.90 -1.06
CA VAL A 94 -18.68 -2.90 -0.27
C VAL A 94 -19.85 -2.47 -1.15
N LEU A 95 -20.77 -3.38 -1.40
CA LEU A 95 -22.01 -3.12 -2.13
C LEU A 95 -23.22 -3.09 -1.17
N ARG A 96 -24.32 -2.55 -1.64
CA ARG A 96 -25.65 -2.81 -1.06
C ARG A 96 -26.13 -4.18 -1.51
N PRO A 97 -27.02 -4.83 -0.77
CA PRO A 97 -27.67 -6.07 -1.21
C PRO A 97 -28.46 -5.88 -2.51
N ASP A 98 -28.62 -6.97 -3.23
CA ASP A 98 -29.48 -7.04 -4.43
C ASP A 98 -29.12 -6.02 -5.53
N ASP A 99 -27.81 -5.80 -5.76
CA ASP A 99 -27.34 -4.93 -6.83
C ASP A 99 -26.59 -5.73 -7.93
N PRO A 100 -27.30 -6.48 -8.77
CA PRO A 100 -26.69 -7.33 -9.79
C PRO A 100 -25.92 -6.54 -10.86
N ARG A 101 -26.29 -5.26 -11.09
CA ARG A 101 -25.59 -4.43 -12.08
C ARG A 101 -24.18 -4.06 -11.61
N ARG A 102 -24.04 -3.62 -10.35
CA ARG A 102 -22.74 -3.32 -9.77
C ARG A 102 -21.91 -4.58 -9.60
N LEU A 103 -22.53 -5.70 -9.22
CA LEU A 103 -21.85 -6.98 -9.13
C LEU A 103 -21.30 -7.41 -10.50
N ALA A 104 -22.10 -7.31 -11.57
CA ALA A 104 -21.69 -7.65 -12.93
C ALA A 104 -20.55 -6.73 -13.45
N ALA A 105 -20.52 -5.46 -13.05
CA ALA A 105 -19.43 -4.55 -13.41
C ALA A 105 -18.07 -5.00 -12.85
N LEU A 106 -18.05 -5.76 -11.77
CA LEU A 106 -16.84 -6.28 -11.11
C LEU A 106 -16.45 -7.68 -11.60
N ASP A 107 -17.21 -8.27 -12.50
CA ASP A 107 -16.96 -9.63 -12.99
C ASP A 107 -15.55 -9.74 -13.61
N GLY A 108 -14.86 -10.85 -13.29
CA GLY A 108 -13.51 -11.12 -13.73
C GLY A 108 -12.39 -10.37 -12.99
N LEU A 109 -12.71 -9.42 -12.09
CA LEU A 109 -11.72 -8.73 -11.26
C LEU A 109 -11.38 -9.55 -9.99
N LYS A 110 -10.12 -9.46 -9.55
CA LYS A 110 -9.64 -10.11 -8.31
C LYS A 110 -10.03 -9.30 -7.06
N VAL A 111 -11.30 -9.03 -6.91
CA VAL A 111 -11.83 -8.30 -5.75
C VAL A 111 -12.68 -9.21 -4.88
N ARG A 112 -12.72 -8.93 -3.59
CA ARG A 112 -13.67 -9.56 -2.67
C ARG A 112 -14.87 -8.63 -2.47
N VAL A 113 -16.03 -9.07 -2.91
CA VAL A 113 -17.28 -8.32 -2.73
C VAL A 113 -17.92 -8.72 -1.41
N ILE A 114 -18.36 -7.72 -0.65
CA ILE A 114 -19.22 -7.90 0.54
C ILE A 114 -20.47 -7.05 0.40
N GLU A 115 -21.58 -7.55 0.92
CA GLU A 115 -22.84 -6.82 0.96
C GLU A 115 -23.04 -6.19 2.34
N ASN A 116 -23.48 -4.93 2.36
CA ASN A 116 -23.85 -4.24 3.57
C ASN A 116 -25.38 -4.03 3.62
N PRO A 117 -26.14 -4.85 4.37
CA PRO A 117 -27.58 -4.67 4.54
C PRO A 117 -27.96 -3.33 5.17
N GLN A 118 -27.03 -2.71 5.90
CA GLN A 118 -27.24 -1.42 6.58
C GLN A 118 -26.71 -0.22 5.75
N ALA A 119 -26.54 -0.38 4.44
CA ALA A 119 -26.04 0.69 3.56
C ALA A 119 -26.84 1.99 3.62
N THR A 120 -28.13 1.91 3.95
CA THR A 120 -29.04 3.06 4.11
C THR A 120 -28.74 3.91 5.35
N GLU A 121 -28.00 3.38 6.34
CA GLU A 121 -27.58 4.10 7.52
C GLU A 121 -26.43 5.08 7.24
N GLY A 122 -25.87 5.03 6.04
CA GLY A 122 -24.81 5.92 5.57
C GLY A 122 -23.43 5.29 5.46
N MET A 123 -22.45 6.12 5.10
CA MET A 123 -21.07 5.70 4.81
C MET A 123 -20.42 4.97 5.99
N GLY A 124 -20.68 5.41 7.23
CA GLY A 124 -20.11 4.78 8.42
C GLY A 124 -20.50 3.30 8.58
N ALA A 125 -21.72 2.92 8.19
CA ALA A 125 -22.15 1.52 8.20
C ALA A 125 -21.37 0.69 7.18
N SER A 126 -21.11 1.24 5.99
CA SER A 126 -20.33 0.58 4.95
C SER A 126 -18.86 0.42 5.36
N ILE A 127 -18.28 1.43 6.02
CA ILE A 127 -16.92 1.33 6.57
C ILE A 127 -16.84 0.23 7.64
N ARG A 128 -17.78 0.19 8.59
CA ARG A 128 -17.83 -0.87 9.61
C ARG A 128 -17.94 -2.27 9.00
N ALA A 129 -18.84 -2.44 8.01
CA ALA A 129 -18.99 -3.72 7.32
C ALA A 129 -17.68 -4.13 6.61
N GLY A 130 -17.01 -3.18 5.96
CA GLY A 130 -15.72 -3.39 5.32
C GLY A 130 -14.62 -3.78 6.31
N ILE A 131 -14.47 -3.05 7.41
CA ILE A 131 -13.49 -3.34 8.46
C ILE A 131 -13.67 -4.77 9.02
N ALA A 132 -14.92 -5.19 9.23
CA ALA A 132 -15.22 -6.54 9.70
C ALA A 132 -14.79 -7.65 8.72
N ALA A 133 -14.61 -7.31 7.45
CA ALA A 133 -14.16 -8.22 6.41
C ALA A 133 -12.65 -8.19 6.16
N VAL A 134 -11.91 -7.21 6.68
CA VAL A 134 -10.45 -7.10 6.52
C VAL A 134 -9.76 -8.29 7.17
N ALA A 135 -8.73 -8.80 6.52
CA ALA A 135 -7.91 -9.87 7.06
C ALA A 135 -7.22 -9.45 8.37
N SER A 136 -7.14 -10.36 9.34
CA SER A 136 -6.57 -10.06 10.68
C SER A 136 -5.07 -9.76 10.65
N ASP A 137 -4.38 -10.05 9.55
CA ASP A 137 -2.96 -9.78 9.32
C ASP A 137 -2.71 -8.51 8.50
N ALA A 138 -3.76 -7.74 8.18
CA ALA A 138 -3.62 -6.44 7.56
C ALA A 138 -2.99 -5.43 8.54
N GLY A 139 -1.92 -4.79 8.12
CA GLY A 139 -1.22 -3.75 8.89
C GLY A 139 -1.76 -2.35 8.64
N ALA A 140 -2.45 -2.14 7.51
CA ALA A 140 -3.06 -0.87 7.16
C ALA A 140 -4.36 -1.07 6.38
N LEU A 141 -5.25 -0.08 6.47
CA LEU A 141 -6.50 -0.01 5.72
C LEU A 141 -6.56 1.29 4.92
N LEU A 142 -6.68 1.16 3.61
CA LEU A 142 -6.97 2.26 2.72
C LEU A 142 -8.48 2.29 2.45
N VAL A 143 -9.12 3.45 2.60
CA VAL A 143 -10.53 3.63 2.28
C VAL A 143 -10.65 4.51 1.05
N ALA A 144 -11.26 4.00 -0.01
CA ALA A 144 -11.51 4.68 -1.27
C ALA A 144 -13.01 4.79 -1.56
N LEU A 145 -13.41 5.87 -2.21
CA LEU A 145 -14.76 6.07 -2.70
C LEU A 145 -14.83 5.71 -4.19
N ALA A 146 -15.84 4.93 -4.58
CA ALA A 146 -15.98 4.50 -5.97
C ALA A 146 -16.45 5.61 -6.94
N ASP A 147 -16.75 6.81 -6.44
CA ASP A 147 -17.21 7.96 -7.24
C ASP A 147 -16.13 9.04 -7.47
N MET A 148 -14.86 8.67 -7.32
CA MET A 148 -13.70 9.54 -7.52
C MET A 148 -12.91 9.12 -8.78
N PRO A 149 -13.28 9.58 -9.97
CA PRO A 149 -12.69 9.11 -11.24
C PRO A 149 -11.25 9.57 -11.46
N ASP A 150 -10.81 10.61 -10.76
CA ASP A 150 -9.51 11.24 -10.98
C ASP A 150 -8.36 10.59 -10.18
N ILE A 151 -8.67 9.60 -9.33
CA ILE A 151 -7.65 8.89 -8.56
C ILE A 151 -6.91 7.91 -9.48
N ALA A 152 -5.58 7.99 -9.48
CA ALA A 152 -4.71 7.04 -10.16
C ALA A 152 -4.03 6.06 -9.18
N ALA A 153 -3.52 4.94 -9.69
CA ALA A 153 -2.79 3.97 -8.87
C ALA A 153 -1.57 4.58 -8.15
N ASN A 154 -0.88 5.52 -8.81
CA ASN A 154 0.25 6.22 -8.21
C ASN A 154 -0.14 7.09 -7.00
N ASP A 155 -1.36 7.63 -6.96
CA ASP A 155 -1.84 8.39 -5.80
C ASP A 155 -2.05 7.46 -4.61
N VAL A 156 -2.60 6.26 -4.86
CA VAL A 156 -2.75 5.21 -3.86
C VAL A 156 -1.38 4.76 -3.34
N ASP A 157 -0.44 4.53 -4.23
CA ASP A 157 0.93 4.13 -3.87
C ASP A 157 1.64 5.21 -3.05
N ALA A 158 1.43 6.50 -3.37
CA ALA A 158 1.98 7.60 -2.59
C ALA A 158 1.45 7.62 -1.15
N LEU A 159 0.16 7.32 -0.94
CA LEU A 159 -0.42 7.19 0.41
C LEU A 159 0.18 6.00 1.16
N ILE A 160 0.40 4.86 0.48
CA ILE A 160 1.01 3.67 1.09
C ILE A 160 2.45 3.97 1.53
N VAL A 161 3.22 4.67 0.68
CA VAL A 161 4.61 5.06 1.01
C VAL A 161 4.66 6.08 2.15
N ALA A 162 3.69 6.98 2.23
CA ALA A 162 3.62 7.99 3.29
C ALA A 162 3.18 7.42 4.65
N TYR A 163 2.64 6.19 4.68
CA TYR A 163 2.20 5.55 5.91
C TYR A 163 3.41 5.06 6.71
N ASP A 164 3.59 5.62 7.91
CA ASP A 164 4.62 5.17 8.85
C ASP A 164 4.07 4.07 9.77
N VAL A 165 4.63 2.87 9.62
CA VAL A 165 4.22 1.69 10.39
C VAL A 165 4.57 1.81 11.87
N GLU A 166 5.65 2.54 12.20
CA GLU A 166 6.12 2.69 13.58
C GLU A 166 5.19 3.60 14.41
N ASP A 167 4.60 4.61 13.80
CA ASP A 167 3.65 5.48 14.48
C ASP A 167 2.21 4.93 14.52
N GLY A 168 1.84 3.98 13.64
CA GLY A 168 0.67 3.08 13.68
C GLY A 168 -0.71 3.69 13.97
N ARG A 169 -0.81 5.01 14.15
CA ARG A 169 -2.01 5.76 14.55
C ARG A 169 -2.32 6.92 13.61
N GLU A 170 -1.56 7.05 12.54
CA GLU A 170 -1.67 8.17 11.63
C GLU A 170 -2.77 7.93 10.59
N ILE A 171 -3.58 8.98 10.33
CA ILE A 171 -4.50 9.02 9.20
C ILE A 171 -3.88 9.91 8.13
N ILE A 172 -3.49 9.30 7.02
CA ILE A 172 -2.96 9.99 5.83
C ILE A 172 -4.11 10.31 4.88
N ARG A 173 -4.13 11.53 4.33
CA ARG A 173 -5.18 12.00 3.41
C ARG A 173 -4.57 12.61 2.16
#